data_8783150423649d97ea3d42761347b61a
#
_entry.id   8783150423649d97ea3d42761347b61a
#
_cell.length_a   1.000
_cell.length_b   1.000
_cell.length_c   1.000
_cell.angle_alpha   90.00
_cell.angle_beta   90.00
_cell.angle_gamma   90.00
#
_symmetry.space_group_name_H-M   'P 1'
#
loop_
_entity.id
_entity.type
_entity.pdbx_description
1 polymer ?
#
loop_
_entity_poly.entity_id
_entity_poly.type
_entity_poly.pdbx_seq_one_letter_code
_entity_poly.pdbx_strand_id
1 'polypeptide(L)'
;SPTHSYSTDDTFTVKLVNTSDLGCSDSLVKTVYVFPNPIADFSINDSQQCFNGNSFAFSNLTNINTGTMSYAWTFGDGNSSTTSSPSQSYASDDTFTVRLVVNSNLNCSDSAFKTTYVFPSPVLAFSINDSQQCFNGNQFIFTNGSAINTGSQTYYWDYGDGNSSTTSSPTYSYATDDTFTVKLVNTSDLGCTDSLVKTVYVFPNPIADFSINDSQQCFNGNSFAFTNLTNINSGSMNYVWTFGDGNSSTASSPSHAYASDDTFTVRLLVNSNLNCSDSAFKTTYVFPSPVPAFSIN
;
A
#
# COMPACT_ATOMS: atom_id res chain seq x y z
N SER A 1 24.67 27.74 66.86
CA SER A 1 25.27 27.79 65.49
C SER A 1 24.28 28.43 64.57
N PRO A 2 24.63 29.55 63.87
CA PRO A 2 23.81 30.19 62.87
C PRO A 2 23.75 29.35 61.59
N THR A 3 22.64 29.45 60.80
CA THR A 3 22.51 28.95 59.47
C THR A 3 22.40 30.13 58.50
N HIS A 4 22.95 29.98 57.32
CA HIS A 4 22.90 30.99 56.27
C HIS A 4 22.70 30.33 54.90
N SER A 5 21.85 30.92 54.01
CA SER A 5 21.62 30.48 52.63
C SER A 5 22.10 31.56 51.68
N TYR A 6 22.87 31.16 50.67
CA TYR A 6 23.33 32.05 49.61
C TYR A 6 22.37 32.01 48.43
N SER A 7 22.07 33.17 47.83
CA SER A 7 21.10 33.29 46.72
C SER A 7 21.78 33.23 45.34
N THR A 8 23.10 33.19 45.28
CA THR A 8 23.89 33.11 44.06
C THR A 8 25.00 32.08 44.20
N ASP A 9 25.42 31.50 43.08
CA ASP A 9 26.62 30.67 42.99
C ASP A 9 27.87 31.59 43.01
N ASP A 10 28.73 31.38 43.98
CA ASP A 10 30.01 32.08 44.10
C ASP A 10 30.88 31.45 45.22
N THR A 11 32.03 32.02 45.45
CA THR A 11 32.91 31.70 46.53
C THR A 11 32.76 32.76 47.66
N PHE A 12 32.25 32.32 48.78
CA PHE A 12 31.98 33.22 49.93
C PHE A 12 32.98 33.01 51.04
N THR A 13 33.33 34.11 51.70
CA THR A 13 34.20 34.10 52.90
C THR A 13 33.36 34.30 54.14
N VAL A 14 33.38 33.33 55.05
CA VAL A 14 32.69 33.39 56.36
C VAL A 14 33.73 33.68 57.43
N LYS A 15 33.54 34.76 58.16
CA LYS A 15 34.39 35.16 59.28
C LYS A 15 33.63 34.99 60.61
N LEU A 16 34.20 34.22 61.51
CA LEU A 16 33.79 34.16 62.90
C LEU A 16 34.69 35.03 63.75
N VAL A 17 34.11 35.91 64.51
CA VAL A 17 34.83 36.75 65.45
C VAL A 17 34.37 36.41 66.85
N ASN A 18 35.31 36.06 67.75
CA ASN A 18 35.04 35.88 69.15
C ASN A 18 35.63 37.06 69.89
N THR A 19 34.80 37.64 70.82
CA THR A 19 35.26 38.74 71.67
C THR A 19 35.00 38.36 73.11
N SER A 20 35.99 38.43 73.96
CA SER A 20 35.85 38.21 75.42
C SER A 20 35.19 39.43 76.09
N ASP A 21 34.71 39.26 77.31
CA ASP A 21 34.18 40.29 78.18
C ASP A 21 35.17 41.37 78.51
N LEU A 22 36.46 41.08 78.38
CA LEU A 22 37.58 42.06 78.57
C LEU A 22 37.95 42.76 77.24
N GLY A 23 37.22 42.60 76.11
CA GLY A 23 37.42 43.25 74.85
C GLY A 23 38.53 42.66 73.95
N CYS A 24 39.14 41.52 74.31
CA CYS A 24 40.12 40.86 73.42
C CYS A 24 39.35 40.05 72.39
N SER A 25 39.69 40.21 71.10
CA SER A 25 39.01 39.52 69.98
C SER A 25 40.01 38.72 69.17
N ASP A 26 39.52 37.53 68.69
CA ASP A 26 40.22 36.74 67.70
C ASP A 26 39.19 36.32 66.59
N SER A 27 39.68 36.01 65.39
CA SER A 27 38.83 35.69 64.27
C SER A 27 39.37 34.54 63.45
N LEU A 28 38.40 33.68 62.98
CA LEU A 28 38.65 32.59 62.07
C LEU A 28 37.88 32.85 60.75
N VAL A 29 38.54 32.65 59.62
CA VAL A 29 37.99 32.79 58.30
C VAL A 29 37.94 31.42 57.63
N LYS A 30 36.78 31.08 57.02
CA LYS A 30 36.61 29.91 56.16
C LYS A 30 35.96 30.28 54.86
N THR A 31 36.30 29.57 53.77
CA THR A 31 35.70 29.69 52.47
C THR A 31 34.60 28.67 52.31
N VAL A 32 33.47 29.13 51.76
CA VAL A 32 32.32 28.28 51.36
C VAL A 32 32.08 28.45 49.87
N TYR A 33 31.92 27.35 49.20
CA TYR A 33 31.67 27.35 47.74
C TYR A 33 30.22 26.99 47.54
N VAL A 34 29.48 27.80 46.73
CA VAL A 34 28.15 27.48 46.20
C VAL A 34 28.32 27.27 44.71
N PHE A 35 28.12 26.05 44.26
CA PHE A 35 28.33 25.67 42.89
C PHE A 35 27.06 25.92 42.05
N PRO A 36 27.22 26.29 40.74
CA PRO A 36 26.07 26.48 39.86
C PRO A 36 25.34 25.15 39.58
N ASN A 37 24.01 25.22 39.57
CA ASN A 37 23.20 24.14 39.07
C ASN A 37 23.16 24.18 37.53
N PRO A 38 23.21 23.03 36.83
CA PRO A 38 22.86 22.98 35.44
C PRO A 38 21.38 23.35 35.29
N ILE A 39 21.00 23.89 34.11
CA ILE A 39 19.61 24.09 33.70
C ILE A 39 19.35 23.11 32.56
N ALA A 40 18.66 22.02 32.87
CA ALA A 40 18.36 20.97 31.90
C ALA A 40 17.28 21.45 30.93
N ASP A 41 17.53 21.37 29.64
CA ASP A 41 16.55 21.54 28.58
C ASP A 41 16.99 20.79 27.32
N PHE A 42 16.03 20.46 26.45
CA PHE A 42 16.27 19.86 25.15
C PHE A 42 15.12 20.16 24.19
N SER A 43 15.37 20.08 22.90
CA SER A 43 14.34 20.12 21.85
C SER A 43 14.18 18.75 21.20
N ILE A 44 13.04 18.56 20.55
CA ILE A 44 12.70 17.38 19.75
C ILE A 44 12.45 17.88 18.32
N ASN A 45 13.00 17.19 17.31
CA ASN A 45 12.83 17.55 15.91
C ASN A 45 11.34 17.65 15.51
N ASP A 46 10.56 16.63 15.86
CA ASP A 46 9.12 16.56 15.76
C ASP A 46 8.62 15.67 16.90
N SER A 47 7.72 16.16 17.73
CA SER A 47 7.19 15.43 18.88
C SER A 47 6.05 14.47 18.54
N GLN A 48 5.56 14.49 17.28
CA GLN A 48 4.43 13.70 16.80
C GLN A 48 4.79 13.02 15.49
N GLN A 49 5.03 11.72 15.50
CA GLN A 49 5.43 10.95 14.31
C GLN A 49 4.58 9.70 14.16
N CYS A 50 4.40 9.27 12.92
CA CYS A 50 3.76 7.99 12.60
C CYS A 50 4.67 6.81 12.98
N PHE A 51 4.08 5.69 13.37
CA PHE A 51 4.82 4.50 13.76
C PHE A 51 5.80 4.03 12.68
N ASN A 52 5.33 3.96 11.44
CA ASN A 52 6.19 3.59 10.32
C ASN A 52 7.24 4.67 10.04
N GLY A 53 8.51 4.32 10.30
CA GLY A 53 9.66 5.19 10.02
C GLY A 53 9.89 6.27 11.06
N ASN A 54 9.33 6.17 12.29
CA ASN A 54 9.57 7.15 13.34
C ASN A 54 11.07 7.23 13.70
N SER A 55 11.53 8.45 13.92
CA SER A 55 12.90 8.76 14.37
C SER A 55 12.92 10.11 15.06
N PHE A 56 12.97 10.11 16.36
CA PHE A 56 13.01 11.30 17.21
C PHE A 56 14.47 11.67 17.47
N ALA A 57 14.87 12.87 17.08
CA ALA A 57 16.18 13.44 17.37
C ALA A 57 16.03 14.43 18.51
N PHE A 58 16.80 14.22 19.59
CA PHE A 58 16.81 15.06 20.77
C PHE A 58 18.06 15.95 20.75
N SER A 59 17.87 17.26 20.68
CA SER A 59 18.96 18.24 20.74
C SER A 59 19.08 18.79 22.14
N ASN A 60 20.21 18.57 22.77
CA ASN A 60 20.51 19.08 24.12
C ASN A 60 20.66 20.60 24.10
N LEU A 61 19.93 21.30 24.95
CA LEU A 61 19.95 22.75 25.17
C LEU A 61 20.39 23.12 26.59
N THR A 62 20.90 22.15 27.34
CA THR A 62 21.35 22.34 28.72
C THR A 62 22.44 23.39 28.83
N ASN A 63 22.34 24.23 29.85
CA ASN A 63 23.34 25.28 30.15
C ASN A 63 23.84 25.15 31.61
N ILE A 64 25.10 25.56 31.84
CA ILE A 64 25.70 25.70 33.15
C ILE A 64 26.75 26.84 33.10
N ASN A 65 26.86 27.66 34.14
CA ASN A 65 27.78 28.77 34.16
C ASN A 65 29.26 28.32 34.16
N THR A 66 29.58 27.26 34.92
CA THR A 66 30.95 26.73 35.00
C THR A 66 30.93 25.22 35.24
N GLY A 67 31.97 24.52 34.71
CA GLY A 67 32.13 23.09 34.86
C GLY A 67 31.82 22.29 33.60
N THR A 68 31.88 20.97 33.73
CA THR A 68 31.53 20.00 32.67
C THR A 68 30.29 19.24 33.05
N MET A 69 29.58 18.72 32.06
CA MET A 69 28.30 18.01 32.24
C MET A 69 28.36 16.58 31.69
N SER A 70 27.64 15.68 32.35
CA SER A 70 27.29 14.36 31.83
C SER A 70 25.78 14.22 31.71
N TYR A 71 25.32 13.38 30.77
CA TYR A 71 23.94 13.26 30.38
C TYR A 71 23.45 11.83 30.59
N ALA A 72 22.22 11.69 31.05
CA ALA A 72 21.52 10.42 31.11
C ALA A 72 20.09 10.61 30.60
N TRP A 73 19.80 9.98 29.49
CA TRP A 73 18.49 9.99 28.84
C TRP A 73 17.74 8.71 29.14
N THR A 74 16.43 8.82 29.38
CA THR A 74 15.49 7.71 29.35
C THR A 74 14.34 8.09 28.40
N PHE A 75 13.93 7.15 27.52
CA PHE A 75 12.98 7.46 26.47
C PHE A 75 11.55 7.01 26.78
N GLY A 76 11.32 6.39 27.92
CA GLY A 76 9.99 5.94 28.38
C GLY A 76 9.58 4.55 27.89
N ASP A 77 10.37 3.95 26.99
CA ASP A 77 10.18 2.59 26.44
C ASP A 77 11.13 1.55 27.05
N GLY A 78 11.89 1.92 28.07
CA GLY A 78 12.95 1.12 28.70
C GLY A 78 14.34 1.34 28.12
N ASN A 79 14.47 2.04 26.99
CA ASN A 79 15.76 2.41 26.41
C ASN A 79 16.35 3.65 27.08
N SER A 80 17.68 3.79 27.00
CA SER A 80 18.44 4.90 27.58
C SER A 80 19.66 5.26 26.72
N SER A 81 20.21 6.47 26.96
CA SER A 81 21.43 6.94 26.27
C SER A 81 22.24 7.85 27.20
N THR A 82 23.56 7.93 26.98
CA THR A 82 24.46 8.88 27.64
C THR A 82 25.09 9.88 26.67
N THR A 83 24.72 9.83 25.40
CA THR A 83 25.19 10.79 24.40
C THR A 83 24.60 12.17 24.63
N SER A 84 25.30 13.22 24.21
CA SER A 84 24.86 14.60 24.40
C SER A 84 23.51 14.87 23.71
N SER A 85 23.35 14.42 22.46
CA SER A 85 22.14 14.60 21.65
C SER A 85 21.81 13.28 20.93
N PRO A 86 21.02 12.41 21.57
CA PRO A 86 20.67 11.09 21.01
C PRO A 86 19.52 11.15 20.00
N SER A 87 19.32 10.03 19.32
CA SER A 87 18.08 9.73 18.60
C SER A 87 17.45 8.44 19.13
N GLN A 88 16.14 8.32 19.04
CA GLN A 88 15.36 7.15 19.43
C GLN A 88 14.26 6.85 18.40
N SER A 89 14.07 5.57 18.07
CA SER A 89 12.93 5.06 17.34
C SER A 89 12.16 4.11 18.24
N TYR A 90 10.83 4.28 18.30
CA TYR A 90 9.97 3.46 19.15
C TYR A 90 9.43 2.26 18.38
N ALA A 91 9.32 1.12 19.06
CA ALA A 91 8.86 -0.15 18.51
C ALA A 91 7.35 -0.40 18.69
N SER A 92 6.62 0.57 19.22
CA SER A 92 5.15 0.57 19.35
C SER A 92 4.59 1.98 19.20
N ASP A 93 3.33 2.06 18.81
CA ASP A 93 2.54 3.27 18.84
C ASP A 93 2.06 3.50 20.28
N ASP A 94 2.47 4.64 20.87
CA ASP A 94 2.09 5.06 22.22
C ASP A 94 2.56 6.51 22.49
N THR A 95 2.34 6.96 23.71
CA THR A 95 2.83 8.22 24.25
C THR A 95 3.99 7.95 25.19
N PHE A 96 5.18 8.49 24.90
CA PHE A 96 6.37 8.26 25.68
C PHE A 96 6.85 9.55 26.37
N THR A 97 7.24 9.44 27.65
CA THR A 97 7.86 10.52 28.39
C THR A 97 9.37 10.39 28.33
N VAL A 98 10.00 11.33 27.66
CA VAL A 98 11.46 11.45 27.57
C VAL A 98 11.97 12.28 28.73
N ARG A 99 12.97 11.78 29.43
CA ARG A 99 13.66 12.48 30.51
C ARG A 99 15.14 12.63 30.21
N LEU A 100 15.65 13.84 30.37
CA LEU A 100 17.08 14.14 30.45
C LEU A 100 17.45 14.44 31.89
N VAL A 101 18.42 13.74 32.42
CA VAL A 101 19.13 14.08 33.67
C VAL A 101 20.51 14.60 33.31
N VAL A 102 20.87 15.74 33.86
CA VAL A 102 22.19 16.36 33.69
C VAL A 102 22.90 16.43 35.04
N ASN A 103 24.13 15.95 35.08
CA ASN A 103 24.98 16.06 36.28
C ASN A 103 26.23 16.84 35.96
N SER A 104 26.55 17.82 36.80
CA SER A 104 27.83 18.54 36.70
C SER A 104 28.96 17.77 37.41
N ASN A 105 30.18 18.04 37.04
CA ASN A 105 31.37 17.52 37.74
C ASN A 105 31.52 18.07 39.19
N LEU A 106 30.63 18.97 39.61
CA LEU A 106 30.55 19.55 40.93
C LEU A 106 29.41 18.95 41.76
N ASN A 107 28.85 17.81 41.33
CA ASN A 107 27.76 17.05 41.96
C ASN A 107 26.42 17.82 42.06
N CYS A 108 26.19 18.81 41.21
CA CYS A 108 24.90 19.44 41.05
C CYS A 108 24.14 18.76 39.88
N SER A 109 22.83 18.63 39.98
CA SER A 109 22.01 17.96 38.96
C SER A 109 20.68 18.66 38.70
N ASP A 110 20.18 18.52 37.49
CA ASP A 110 18.85 18.94 37.10
C ASP A 110 18.24 17.96 36.09
N SER A 111 16.92 18.04 35.84
CA SER A 111 16.27 17.18 34.87
C SER A 111 15.12 17.88 34.14
N ALA A 112 14.99 17.58 32.83
CA ALA A 112 13.92 18.03 31.97
C ALA A 112 13.09 16.85 31.47
N PHE A 113 11.82 17.11 31.20
CA PHE A 113 10.88 16.13 30.67
C PHE A 113 10.13 16.70 29.46
N LYS A 114 9.97 15.88 28.40
CA LYS A 114 9.09 16.20 27.26
C LYS A 114 8.41 14.92 26.79
N THR A 115 7.28 15.08 26.13
CA THR A 115 6.46 13.96 25.63
C THR A 115 6.63 13.83 24.12
N THR A 116 6.75 12.59 23.66
CA THR A 116 6.67 12.20 22.24
C THR A 116 5.42 11.34 22.02
N TYR A 117 4.81 11.50 20.85
CA TYR A 117 3.64 10.75 20.43
C TYR A 117 3.98 9.96 19.17
N VAL A 118 3.84 8.65 19.24
CA VAL A 118 3.96 7.75 18.09
C VAL A 118 2.55 7.34 17.70
N PHE A 119 2.08 7.82 16.56
CA PHE A 119 0.74 7.54 16.07
C PHE A 119 0.68 6.20 15.32
N PRO A 120 -0.40 5.42 15.46
CA PRO A 120 -0.57 4.17 14.74
C PRO A 120 -0.57 4.40 13.24
N SER A 121 0.15 3.55 12.52
CA SER A 121 0.12 3.49 11.06
C SER A 121 -0.83 2.39 10.61
N PRO A 122 -1.60 2.60 9.52
CA PRO A 122 -2.42 1.54 8.95
C PRO A 122 -1.57 0.33 8.52
N VAL A 123 -2.09 -0.88 8.76
CA VAL A 123 -1.53 -2.14 8.23
C VAL A 123 -2.40 -2.55 7.04
N LEU A 124 -1.84 -2.49 5.83
CA LEU A 124 -2.61 -2.68 4.62
C LEU A 124 -2.70 -4.13 4.20
N ALA A 125 -3.92 -4.54 3.84
CA ALA A 125 -4.21 -5.80 3.18
C ALA A 125 -5.42 -5.62 2.26
N PHE A 126 -5.40 -6.19 1.06
CA PHE A 126 -6.60 -6.38 0.25
C PHE A 126 -6.49 -7.63 -0.61
N SER A 127 -7.63 -8.19 -0.99
CA SER A 127 -7.73 -9.28 -1.95
C SER A 127 -8.51 -8.84 -3.20
N ILE A 128 -8.33 -9.59 -4.27
CA ILE A 128 -9.02 -9.43 -5.54
C ILE A 128 -9.71 -10.77 -5.83
N ASN A 129 -10.96 -10.75 -6.31
CA ASN A 129 -11.74 -11.97 -6.63
C ASN A 129 -10.99 -12.85 -7.65
N ASP A 130 -10.55 -12.25 -8.75
CA ASP A 130 -9.69 -12.84 -9.77
C ASP A 130 -8.85 -11.71 -10.37
N SER A 131 -7.54 -11.86 -10.37
CA SER A 131 -6.62 -10.85 -10.91
C SER A 131 -6.41 -10.94 -12.42
N GLN A 132 -7.03 -11.93 -13.09
CA GLN A 132 -6.89 -12.19 -14.52
C GLN A 132 -8.26 -12.41 -15.14
N GLN A 133 -8.80 -11.42 -15.85
CA GLN A 133 -10.13 -11.49 -16.44
C GLN A 133 -10.10 -11.11 -17.91
N CYS A 134 -11.06 -11.67 -18.68
CA CYS A 134 -11.27 -11.27 -20.06
C CYS A 134 -11.93 -9.89 -20.13
N PHE A 135 -11.64 -9.12 -21.16
CA PHE A 135 -12.18 -7.77 -21.34
C PHE A 135 -13.71 -7.74 -21.29
N ASN A 136 -14.35 -8.65 -22.02
CA ASN A 136 -15.81 -8.73 -22.01
C ASN A 136 -16.32 -9.25 -20.67
N GLY A 137 -17.04 -8.39 -19.95
CA GLY A 137 -17.65 -8.74 -18.67
C GLY A 137 -16.67 -8.74 -17.49
N ASN A 138 -15.47 -8.11 -17.63
CA ASN A 138 -14.55 -7.97 -16.50
C ASN A 138 -15.22 -7.22 -15.34
N GLN A 139 -15.02 -7.73 -14.13
CA GLN A 139 -15.47 -7.09 -12.90
C GLN A 139 -14.54 -7.50 -11.75
N PHE A 140 -13.65 -6.61 -11.38
CA PHE A 140 -12.74 -6.79 -10.26
C PHE A 140 -13.42 -6.35 -8.96
N ILE A 141 -13.46 -7.24 -7.99
CA ILE A 141 -14.00 -6.98 -6.64
C ILE A 141 -12.80 -6.88 -5.72
N PHE A 142 -12.57 -5.69 -5.18
CA PHE A 142 -11.49 -5.43 -4.24
C PHE A 142 -12.05 -5.52 -2.82
N THR A 143 -11.59 -6.51 -2.05
CA THR A 143 -11.98 -6.67 -0.65
C THR A 143 -10.87 -6.14 0.23
N ASN A 144 -11.14 -5.04 0.93
CA ASN A 144 -10.22 -4.41 1.87
C ASN A 144 -10.16 -5.22 3.16
N GLY A 145 -8.95 -5.62 3.56
CA GLY A 145 -8.63 -6.28 4.82
C GLY A 145 -7.69 -5.46 5.70
N SER A 146 -7.51 -4.17 5.37
CA SER A 146 -6.62 -3.29 6.13
C SER A 146 -7.14 -3.01 7.53
N ALA A 147 -6.21 -2.87 8.49
CA ALA A 147 -6.50 -2.60 9.89
C ALA A 147 -5.66 -1.44 10.41
N ILE A 148 -6.12 -0.81 11.48
CA ILE A 148 -5.36 0.14 12.30
C ILE A 148 -5.55 -0.21 13.76
N ASN A 149 -4.53 -0.01 14.57
CA ASN A 149 -4.54 -0.41 15.98
C ASN A 149 -5.55 0.41 16.80
N THR A 150 -5.57 1.72 16.60
CA THR A 150 -6.52 2.66 17.24
C THR A 150 -6.91 3.76 16.26
N GLY A 151 -8.09 4.35 16.44
CA GLY A 151 -8.61 5.41 15.59
C GLY A 151 -9.40 4.90 14.38
N SER A 152 -9.61 5.78 13.42
CA SER A 152 -10.29 5.51 12.15
C SER A 152 -9.36 5.70 10.96
N GLN A 153 -9.74 5.16 9.81
CA GLN A 153 -8.96 5.30 8.58
C GLN A 153 -9.86 5.55 7.37
N THR A 154 -9.33 6.27 6.40
CA THR A 154 -9.93 6.52 5.10
C THR A 154 -9.18 5.78 4.02
N TYR A 155 -9.83 5.54 2.88
CA TYR A 155 -9.34 4.73 1.78
C TYR A 155 -9.30 5.54 0.50
N TYR A 156 -8.25 5.35 -0.29
CA TYR A 156 -8.15 5.85 -1.65
C TYR A 156 -7.59 4.75 -2.53
N TRP A 157 -8.40 4.35 -3.52
CA TRP A 157 -8.04 3.39 -4.56
C TRP A 157 -7.69 4.13 -5.84
N ASP A 158 -6.54 3.82 -6.41
CA ASP A 158 -6.15 4.19 -7.76
C ASP A 158 -6.12 2.90 -8.60
N TYR A 159 -6.88 2.85 -9.69
CA TYR A 159 -6.98 1.65 -10.52
C TYR A 159 -5.90 1.57 -11.61
N GLY A 160 -5.05 2.61 -11.75
CA GLY A 160 -3.95 2.64 -12.70
C GLY A 160 -4.34 3.01 -14.12
N ASP A 161 -5.59 3.38 -14.35
CA ASP A 161 -6.13 3.86 -15.65
C ASP A 161 -6.60 5.32 -15.59
N GLY A 162 -6.30 6.02 -14.49
CA GLY A 162 -6.71 7.40 -14.20
C GLY A 162 -8.02 7.51 -13.41
N ASN A 163 -8.69 6.40 -13.13
CA ASN A 163 -9.89 6.37 -12.28
C ASN A 163 -9.55 5.97 -10.84
N SER A 164 -10.41 6.37 -9.90
CA SER A 164 -10.20 6.16 -8.47
C SER A 164 -11.51 5.95 -7.71
N SER A 165 -11.41 5.51 -6.44
CA SER A 165 -12.52 5.36 -5.52
C SER A 165 -12.08 5.60 -4.07
N THR A 166 -13.03 6.06 -3.23
CA THR A 166 -12.85 6.17 -1.76
C THR A 166 -13.70 5.16 -0.98
N THR A 167 -14.38 4.27 -1.68
CA THR A 167 -15.18 3.20 -1.07
C THR A 167 -14.28 2.20 -0.38
N SER A 168 -14.68 1.67 0.78
CA SER A 168 -13.88 0.71 1.54
C SER A 168 -13.51 -0.54 0.75
N SER A 169 -14.48 -1.14 0.05
CA SER A 169 -14.30 -2.34 -0.78
C SER A 169 -15.03 -2.13 -2.12
N PRO A 170 -14.39 -1.50 -3.10
CA PRO A 170 -15.02 -1.17 -4.37
C PRO A 170 -15.07 -2.35 -5.34
N THR A 171 -15.93 -2.23 -6.35
CA THR A 171 -15.89 -3.00 -7.59
C THR A 171 -15.51 -2.09 -8.74
N TYR A 172 -14.76 -2.60 -9.70
CA TYR A 172 -14.32 -1.84 -10.86
C TYR A 172 -14.25 -2.70 -12.13
N SER A 173 -14.56 -2.11 -13.27
CA SER A 173 -14.43 -2.72 -14.60
C SER A 173 -13.61 -1.82 -15.51
N TYR A 174 -12.61 -2.38 -16.17
CA TYR A 174 -11.74 -1.64 -17.09
C TYR A 174 -12.38 -1.52 -18.48
N ALA A 175 -12.17 -0.39 -19.11
CA ALA A 175 -12.70 -0.06 -20.45
C ALA A 175 -11.74 -0.45 -21.60
N THR A 176 -10.57 -1.00 -21.30
CA THR A 176 -9.56 -1.49 -22.26
C THR A 176 -8.90 -2.74 -21.74
N ASP A 177 -8.41 -3.57 -22.65
CA ASP A 177 -7.52 -4.68 -22.35
C ASP A 177 -6.10 -4.16 -22.13
N ASP A 178 -5.56 -4.40 -20.92
CA ASP A 178 -4.17 -4.06 -20.55
C ASP A 178 -3.81 -4.69 -19.18
N THR A 179 -2.62 -4.35 -18.70
CA THR A 179 -2.14 -4.66 -17.36
C THR A 179 -2.18 -3.40 -16.50
N PHE A 180 -2.94 -3.44 -15.42
CA PHE A 180 -3.13 -2.29 -14.54
C PHE A 180 -2.51 -2.53 -13.16
N THR A 181 -1.93 -1.47 -12.59
CA THR A 181 -1.42 -1.49 -11.21
C THR A 181 -2.43 -0.80 -10.30
N VAL A 182 -3.11 -1.58 -9.48
CA VAL A 182 -4.06 -1.08 -8.49
C VAL A 182 -3.33 -0.73 -7.21
N LYS A 183 -3.52 0.50 -6.73
CA LYS A 183 -2.93 1.00 -5.49
C LYS A 183 -4.03 1.34 -4.49
N LEU A 184 -3.94 0.76 -3.29
CA LEU A 184 -4.70 1.19 -2.12
C LEU A 184 -3.82 2.09 -1.27
N VAL A 185 -4.31 3.25 -0.90
CA VAL A 185 -3.73 4.15 0.11
C VAL A 185 -4.70 4.25 1.27
N ASN A 186 -4.23 4.00 2.47
CA ASN A 186 -5.00 4.26 3.70
C ASN A 186 -4.37 5.43 4.46
N THR A 187 -5.22 6.27 5.02
CA THR A 187 -4.83 7.41 5.87
C THR A 187 -5.60 7.34 7.17
N SER A 188 -4.87 7.34 8.30
CA SER A 188 -5.47 7.41 9.63
C SER A 188 -6.04 8.80 9.91
N ASP A 189 -6.92 8.92 10.91
CA ASP A 189 -7.44 10.19 11.42
C ASP A 189 -6.34 11.11 12.00
N LEU A 190 -5.19 10.56 12.36
CA LEU A 190 -3.98 11.29 12.80
C LEU A 190 -3.01 11.59 11.65
N GLY A 191 -3.40 11.34 10.38
CA GLY A 191 -2.64 11.68 9.19
C GLY A 191 -1.55 10.69 8.79
N CYS A 192 -1.42 9.53 9.45
CA CYS A 192 -0.47 8.50 9.06
C CYS A 192 -0.96 7.75 7.83
N THR A 193 -0.12 7.63 6.82
CA THR A 193 -0.45 6.98 5.54
C THR A 193 0.43 5.77 5.29
N ASP A 194 -0.15 4.78 4.61
CA ASP A 194 0.60 3.68 4.02
C ASP A 194 -0.06 3.27 2.69
N SER A 195 0.63 2.52 1.83
CA SER A 195 0.10 2.10 0.54
C SER A 195 0.51 0.69 0.15
N LEU A 196 -0.40 -0.02 -0.52
CA LEU A 196 -0.19 -1.37 -1.03
C LEU A 196 -0.60 -1.42 -2.51
N VAL A 197 0.19 -2.08 -3.34
CA VAL A 197 -0.07 -2.25 -4.77
C VAL A 197 -0.26 -3.72 -5.13
N LYS A 198 -1.17 -3.98 -6.10
CA LYS A 198 -1.31 -5.28 -6.78
C LYS A 198 -1.58 -5.07 -8.26
N THR A 199 -1.22 -6.06 -9.06
CA THR A 199 -1.43 -6.04 -10.52
C THR A 199 -2.67 -6.83 -10.88
N VAL A 200 -3.45 -6.32 -11.84
CA VAL A 200 -4.53 -7.03 -12.51
C VAL A 200 -4.30 -7.05 -14.01
N TYR A 201 -4.81 -8.08 -14.66
CA TYR A 201 -4.68 -8.30 -16.10
C TYR A 201 -6.06 -8.39 -16.73
N VAL A 202 -6.33 -7.53 -17.69
CA VAL A 202 -7.52 -7.58 -18.55
C VAL A 202 -7.08 -8.10 -19.91
N PHE A 203 -7.44 -9.32 -20.22
CA PHE A 203 -7.05 -9.98 -21.47
C PHE A 203 -7.98 -9.62 -22.62
N PRO A 204 -7.47 -9.42 -23.85
CA PRO A 204 -8.30 -9.17 -25.00
C PRO A 204 -9.22 -10.37 -25.31
N ASN A 205 -10.46 -10.09 -25.66
CA ASN A 205 -11.33 -11.10 -26.27
C ASN A 205 -11.02 -11.24 -27.76
N PRO A 206 -11.06 -12.45 -28.31
CA PRO A 206 -11.14 -12.61 -29.74
C PRO A 206 -12.46 -12.00 -30.26
N ILE A 207 -12.46 -11.55 -31.51
CA ILE A 207 -13.65 -11.13 -32.23
C ILE A 207 -13.89 -12.19 -33.32
N ALA A 208 -14.82 -13.12 -33.03
CA ALA A 208 -15.12 -14.21 -33.93
C ALA A 208 -15.89 -13.72 -35.15
N ASP A 209 -15.40 -14.03 -36.35
CA ASP A 209 -16.12 -13.86 -37.62
C ASP A 209 -15.61 -14.85 -38.66
N PHE A 210 -16.43 -15.14 -39.64
CA PHE A 210 -16.10 -15.99 -40.80
C PHE A 210 -16.96 -15.64 -42.00
N SER A 211 -16.51 -16.00 -43.22
CA SER A 211 -17.31 -15.96 -44.44
C SER A 211 -17.58 -17.38 -44.95
N ILE A 212 -18.60 -17.47 -45.78
CA ILE A 212 -19.00 -18.69 -46.48
C ILE A 212 -18.90 -18.41 -47.98
N ASN A 213 -18.29 -19.31 -48.77
CA ASN A 213 -18.12 -19.15 -50.22
C ASN A 213 -19.46 -18.90 -50.93
N ASP A 214 -20.45 -19.73 -50.64
CA ASP A 214 -21.84 -19.61 -51.04
C ASP A 214 -22.71 -20.21 -49.95
N SER A 215 -23.62 -19.43 -49.37
CA SER A 215 -24.48 -19.86 -48.26
C SER A 215 -25.70 -20.70 -48.73
N GLN A 216 -25.91 -20.85 -50.03
CA GLN A 216 -27.06 -21.52 -50.64
C GLN A 216 -26.59 -22.47 -51.73
N GLN A 217 -26.65 -23.78 -51.52
CA GLN A 217 -26.20 -24.77 -52.50
C GLN A 217 -27.26 -25.86 -52.71
N CYS A 218 -27.29 -26.48 -53.89
CA CYS A 218 -28.09 -27.66 -54.12
C CYS A 218 -27.48 -28.87 -53.43
N PHE A 219 -28.31 -29.85 -52.99
CA PHE A 219 -27.87 -31.02 -52.25
C PHE A 219 -26.79 -31.84 -52.99
N ASN A 220 -27.01 -32.07 -54.30
CA ASN A 220 -26.01 -32.81 -55.08
C ASN A 220 -24.75 -31.98 -55.32
N GLY A 221 -23.63 -32.42 -54.73
CA GLY A 221 -22.31 -31.81 -54.89
C GLY A 221 -22.10 -30.58 -54.04
N ASN A 222 -22.90 -30.37 -52.97
CA ASN A 222 -22.67 -29.28 -52.05
C ASN A 222 -21.29 -29.37 -51.40
N SER A 223 -20.66 -28.22 -51.23
CA SER A 223 -19.36 -28.06 -50.52
C SER A 223 -19.21 -26.64 -50.07
N PHE A 224 -19.46 -26.42 -48.78
CA PHE A 224 -19.32 -25.10 -48.13
C PHE A 224 -17.89 -24.91 -47.65
N ALA A 225 -17.22 -23.89 -48.11
CA ALA A 225 -15.91 -23.46 -47.63
C ALA A 225 -16.08 -22.30 -46.66
N PHE A 226 -15.62 -22.49 -45.42
CA PHE A 226 -15.66 -21.47 -44.38
C PHE A 226 -14.31 -20.82 -44.22
N THR A 227 -14.23 -19.51 -44.48
CA THR A 227 -13.01 -18.74 -44.30
C THR A 227 -13.06 -18.03 -42.97
N ASN A 228 -12.13 -18.31 -42.11
CA ASN A 228 -11.98 -17.66 -40.81
C ASN A 228 -11.52 -16.19 -40.99
N LEU A 229 -12.23 -15.24 -40.38
CA LEU A 229 -11.95 -13.82 -40.33
C LEU A 229 -11.74 -13.30 -38.91
N THR A 230 -11.60 -14.21 -37.95
CA THR A 230 -11.41 -13.88 -36.56
C THR A 230 -10.17 -13.03 -36.32
N ASN A 231 -10.29 -12.06 -35.44
CA ASN A 231 -9.20 -11.17 -35.01
C ASN A 231 -9.06 -11.17 -33.49
N ILE A 232 -7.85 -10.89 -32.99
CA ILE A 232 -7.52 -10.65 -31.59
C ILE A 232 -6.34 -9.69 -31.51
N ASN A 233 -6.34 -8.77 -30.52
CA ASN A 233 -5.27 -7.78 -30.35
C ASN A 233 -3.91 -8.43 -29.99
N SER A 234 -3.92 -9.50 -29.20
CA SER A 234 -2.71 -10.22 -28.80
C SER A 234 -3.01 -11.67 -28.42
N GLY A 235 -2.01 -12.55 -28.59
CA GLY A 235 -2.12 -13.96 -28.25
C GLY A 235 -2.35 -14.86 -29.46
N SER A 236 -2.56 -16.17 -29.20
CA SER A 236 -2.90 -17.19 -30.18
C SER A 236 -4.31 -17.68 -29.98
N MET A 237 -4.90 -18.25 -31.03
CA MET A 237 -6.30 -18.69 -31.04
C MET A 237 -6.44 -20.16 -31.46
N ASN A 238 -7.41 -20.84 -30.85
CA ASN A 238 -7.89 -22.16 -31.25
C ASN A 238 -9.33 -22.04 -31.71
N TYR A 239 -9.74 -22.88 -32.69
CA TYR A 239 -11.01 -22.82 -33.36
C TYR A 239 -11.79 -24.13 -33.14
N VAL A 240 -13.09 -23.99 -32.92
CA VAL A 240 -14.04 -25.13 -32.90
C VAL A 240 -15.25 -24.74 -33.76
N TRP A 241 -15.40 -25.42 -34.88
CA TRP A 241 -16.55 -25.31 -35.77
C TRP A 241 -17.56 -26.36 -35.44
N THR A 242 -18.85 -26.02 -35.42
CA THR A 242 -19.96 -26.93 -35.45
C THR A 242 -20.86 -26.58 -36.64
N PHE A 243 -21.22 -27.55 -37.46
CA PHE A 243 -21.91 -27.30 -38.73
C PHE A 243 -23.43 -27.38 -38.63
N GLY A 244 -23.98 -27.76 -37.45
CA GLY A 244 -25.42 -27.86 -37.20
C GLY A 244 -26.05 -29.22 -37.56
N ASP A 245 -25.28 -30.11 -38.15
CA ASP A 245 -25.69 -31.49 -38.49
C ASP A 245 -25.06 -32.55 -37.58
N GLY A 246 -24.42 -32.14 -36.48
CA GLY A 246 -23.69 -32.99 -35.54
C GLY A 246 -22.20 -33.12 -35.85
N ASN A 247 -21.74 -32.67 -36.98
CA ASN A 247 -20.32 -32.65 -37.35
C ASN A 247 -19.57 -31.41 -36.85
N SER A 248 -18.26 -31.55 -36.71
CA SER A 248 -17.40 -30.48 -36.18
C SER A 248 -16.01 -30.50 -36.82
N SER A 249 -15.26 -29.38 -36.68
CA SER A 249 -13.85 -29.27 -37.15
C SER A 249 -13.06 -28.35 -36.23
N THR A 250 -11.74 -28.57 -36.14
CA THR A 250 -10.78 -27.70 -35.46
C THR A 250 -9.83 -27.00 -36.44
N ALA A 251 -10.02 -27.21 -37.75
CA ALA A 251 -9.22 -26.56 -38.78
C ALA A 251 -9.45 -25.03 -38.75
N SER A 252 -8.42 -24.26 -39.12
CA SER A 252 -8.52 -22.80 -39.17
C SER A 252 -9.62 -22.33 -40.11
N SER A 253 -9.72 -22.91 -41.32
CA SER A 253 -10.71 -22.61 -42.36
C SER A 253 -11.15 -23.92 -42.98
N PRO A 254 -12.18 -24.59 -42.44
CA PRO A 254 -12.64 -25.90 -42.93
C PRO A 254 -13.55 -25.81 -44.16
N SER A 255 -13.76 -26.96 -44.80
CA SER A 255 -14.87 -27.17 -45.71
C SER A 255 -15.75 -28.27 -45.14
N HIS A 256 -17.06 -28.22 -45.48
CA HIS A 256 -18.07 -29.23 -45.04
C HIS A 256 -19.11 -29.43 -46.14
N ALA A 257 -19.54 -30.70 -46.29
CA ALA A 257 -20.63 -31.09 -47.15
C ALA A 257 -21.75 -31.75 -46.33
N TYR A 258 -22.97 -31.32 -46.52
CA TYR A 258 -24.14 -31.85 -45.80
C TYR A 258 -24.70 -33.09 -46.50
N ALA A 259 -25.14 -34.06 -45.69
CA ALA A 259 -25.70 -35.31 -46.15
C ALA A 259 -27.25 -35.31 -46.31
N SER A 260 -27.88 -34.17 -46.07
CA SER A 260 -29.31 -33.92 -46.29
C SER A 260 -29.56 -32.49 -46.72
N ASP A 261 -30.69 -32.25 -47.35
CA ASP A 261 -31.22 -30.93 -47.65
C ASP A 261 -31.94 -30.38 -46.41
N ASP A 262 -31.48 -29.26 -45.89
CA ASP A 262 -32.04 -28.54 -44.73
C ASP A 262 -31.36 -27.16 -44.58
N THR A 263 -31.75 -26.49 -43.52
CA THR A 263 -31.13 -25.23 -43.08
C THR A 263 -30.26 -25.54 -41.84
N PHE A 264 -28.97 -25.24 -41.95
CA PHE A 264 -27.98 -25.51 -40.89
C PHE A 264 -27.43 -24.24 -40.31
N THR A 265 -27.33 -24.17 -38.97
CA THR A 265 -26.63 -23.09 -38.29
C THR A 265 -25.19 -23.49 -37.99
N VAL A 266 -24.27 -22.80 -38.64
CA VAL A 266 -22.81 -22.97 -38.43
C VAL A 266 -22.36 -22.05 -37.32
N ARG A 267 -21.65 -22.60 -36.35
CA ARG A 267 -21.03 -21.85 -35.27
C ARG A 267 -19.51 -21.97 -35.37
N LEU A 268 -18.80 -20.85 -35.28
CA LEU A 268 -17.38 -20.76 -34.98
C LEU A 268 -17.22 -20.33 -33.52
N LEU A 269 -16.68 -21.19 -32.66
CA LEU A 269 -16.18 -20.83 -31.33
C LEU A 269 -14.67 -20.60 -31.41
N VAL A 270 -14.20 -19.48 -30.90
CA VAL A 270 -12.78 -19.11 -30.82
C VAL A 270 -12.39 -19.01 -29.36
N ASN A 271 -11.28 -19.64 -29.00
CA ASN A 271 -10.71 -19.55 -27.66
C ASN A 271 -9.27 -19.02 -27.79
N SER A 272 -8.93 -17.98 -27.01
CA SER A 272 -7.56 -17.51 -26.91
C SER A 272 -6.74 -18.40 -25.95
N ASN A 273 -5.42 -18.33 -26.05
CA ASN A 273 -4.51 -18.97 -25.09
C ASN A 273 -4.58 -18.37 -23.67
N LEU A 274 -5.32 -17.27 -23.50
CA LEU A 274 -5.57 -16.59 -22.22
C LEU A 274 -6.99 -16.90 -21.68
N ASN A 275 -7.63 -17.97 -22.19
CA ASN A 275 -8.97 -18.47 -21.82
C ASN A 275 -10.14 -17.49 -22.09
N CYS A 276 -9.94 -16.51 -22.96
CA CYS A 276 -11.02 -15.65 -23.42
C CYS A 276 -11.64 -16.23 -24.70
N SER A 277 -12.96 -16.16 -24.82
CA SER A 277 -13.65 -16.76 -25.95
C SER A 277 -14.69 -15.82 -26.56
N ASP A 278 -14.99 -16.08 -27.84
CA ASP A 278 -16.10 -15.48 -28.58
C ASP A 278 -16.66 -16.47 -29.58
N SER A 279 -17.87 -16.23 -30.10
CA SER A 279 -18.48 -17.08 -31.10
C SER A 279 -19.30 -16.32 -32.14
N ALA A 280 -19.17 -16.72 -33.41
CA ALA A 280 -19.97 -16.24 -34.54
C ALA A 280 -20.90 -17.33 -35.06
N PHE A 281 -22.06 -16.92 -35.57
CA PHE A 281 -23.06 -17.81 -36.13
C PHE A 281 -23.45 -17.32 -37.51
N LYS A 282 -23.56 -18.24 -38.50
CA LYS A 282 -24.14 -17.98 -39.83
C LYS A 282 -24.92 -19.19 -40.28
N THR A 283 -25.87 -18.97 -41.18
CA THR A 283 -26.77 -20.01 -41.69
C THR A 283 -26.37 -20.43 -43.10
N THR A 284 -26.43 -21.73 -43.37
CA THR A 284 -26.29 -22.32 -44.69
C THR A 284 -27.63 -23.03 -45.07
N TYR A 285 -27.95 -22.96 -46.37
CA TYR A 285 -29.15 -23.57 -46.91
C TYR A 285 -28.76 -24.61 -47.98
N VAL A 286 -29.16 -25.84 -47.75
CA VAL A 286 -29.02 -26.94 -48.72
C VAL A 286 -30.38 -27.21 -49.34
N PHE A 287 -30.57 -26.87 -50.61
CA PHE A 287 -31.81 -27.09 -51.30
C PHE A 287 -31.89 -28.50 -51.90
N PRO A 288 -33.09 -29.14 -51.91
CA PRO A 288 -33.26 -30.42 -52.55
C PRO A 288 -32.90 -30.39 -54.01
N SER A 289 -32.19 -31.40 -54.51
CA SER A 289 -31.91 -31.51 -55.93
C SER A 289 -33.14 -32.01 -56.70
N PRO A 290 -33.44 -31.45 -57.85
CA PRO A 290 -34.57 -31.96 -58.65
C PRO A 290 -34.31 -33.38 -59.13
N VAL A 291 -35.32 -34.20 -59.03
CA VAL A 291 -35.30 -35.60 -59.54
C VAL A 291 -35.92 -35.57 -60.94
N PRO A 292 -35.13 -35.73 -62.00
CA PRO A 292 -35.70 -35.81 -63.34
C PRO A 292 -36.45 -37.10 -63.52
N ALA A 293 -37.70 -37.02 -64.00
CA ALA A 293 -38.51 -38.17 -64.39
C ALA A 293 -39.05 -37.99 -65.81
N PHE A 294 -38.84 -38.97 -66.64
CA PHE A 294 -39.48 -39.07 -67.95
C PHE A 294 -39.97 -40.49 -68.27
N SER A 295 -41.04 -40.64 -68.94
CA SER A 295 -41.54 -41.91 -69.45
C SER A 295 -41.44 -41.98 -70.99
N ILE A 296 -41.02 -43.08 -71.54
CA ILE A 296 -41.02 -43.37 -72.94
C ILE A 296 -42.26 -44.19 -73.23
N ASN A 297 -43.16 -43.71 -74.09
CA ASN A 297 -44.31 -44.48 -74.56
C ASN A 297 -43.94 -45.43 -75.72
#